data_56e2ec1cd92c80caf6024defaa28242f
#
_entry.id   56e2ec1cd92c80caf6024defaa28242f
#
_cell.length_a   1.000
_cell.length_b   1.000
_cell.length_c   1.000
_cell.angle_alpha   90.00
_cell.angle_beta   90.00
_cell.angle_gamma   90.00
#
_symmetry.space_group_name_H-M   'P 1'
#
loop_
_entity.id
_entity.type
_entity.pdbx_description
1 polymer ?
#
loop_
_entity_poly.entity_id
_entity_poly.type
_entity_poly.pdbx_seq_one_letter_code
_entity_poly.pdbx_strand_id
1 'polypeptide(L)'
;MSETLQLRGTLLGHNGWVTQIATNPKDPDTIISASRDKTLIVWKLTRDEDTNYGFPQKRLYGHSHFISDVVLSSDGNYALSGSWDKTLRLWDLAAGKTTRRFEDHTKDVLSVAFSADNRQIVSGSRDKTIKLWNTLAECKFTIQEDGHTDWVSCVRFSPNHSNPIIVSCGWDRTVKVWNLANCKLKNNHHGHNGYLNTVTVSPDGSLCTSGGKDSKALLWDLNDGKNLYTLEHNDIINALCFSPNRYWLCVAYGPSIKIWDLACKKTVEELRPDIVSNGSKADQPQCLSLAWSTDGQTLFAGYSDNTIRVWQVSVSAH
;
A
#
# COMPACT_ATOMS: atom_id res chain seq x y z
N MET A 1 21.01 -4.01 -22.76
CA MET A 1 19.59 -4.34 -22.62
C MET A 1 19.00 -3.46 -21.55
N SER A 2 17.96 -2.67 -21.87
CA SER A 2 17.23 -1.87 -20.89
C SER A 2 15.90 -2.54 -20.57
N GLU A 3 15.54 -2.51 -19.27
CA GLU A 3 14.23 -2.99 -18.83
C GLU A 3 13.21 -1.87 -18.98
N THR A 4 12.03 -2.20 -19.46
CA THR A 4 10.87 -1.30 -19.59
C THR A 4 9.64 -2.00 -19.02
N LEU A 5 8.55 -1.26 -18.84
CA LEU A 5 7.25 -1.84 -18.46
C LEU A 5 6.23 -1.54 -19.54
N GLN A 6 5.40 -2.52 -19.83
CA GLN A 6 4.32 -2.41 -20.81
C GLN A 6 2.99 -2.79 -20.17
N LEU A 7 1.92 -2.10 -20.59
CA LEU A 7 0.57 -2.45 -20.17
C LEU A 7 0.18 -3.80 -20.77
N ARG A 8 -0.18 -4.75 -19.89
CA ARG A 8 -0.57 -6.12 -20.29
C ARG A 8 -2.06 -6.33 -20.29
N GLY A 9 -2.79 -5.56 -19.51
CA GLY A 9 -4.23 -5.70 -19.43
C GLY A 9 -4.82 -4.98 -18.24
N THR A 10 -6.10 -5.24 -18.02
CA THR A 10 -6.89 -4.63 -16.98
C THR A 10 -7.68 -5.68 -16.21
N LEU A 11 -8.08 -5.32 -15.00
CA LEU A 11 -9.00 -6.10 -14.18
C LEU A 11 -10.21 -5.22 -13.87
N LEU A 12 -11.37 -5.63 -14.36
CA LEU A 12 -12.63 -4.89 -14.24
C LEU A 12 -13.59 -5.64 -13.33
N GLY A 13 -14.18 -4.97 -12.37
CA GLY A 13 -15.11 -5.60 -11.43
C GLY A 13 -15.51 -4.75 -10.24
N HIS A 14 -14.66 -3.82 -9.81
CA HIS A 14 -15.02 -2.87 -8.75
C HIS A 14 -15.97 -1.78 -9.26
N ASN A 15 -16.81 -1.30 -8.35
CA ASN A 15 -17.75 -0.18 -8.59
C ASN A 15 -17.39 1.05 -7.75
N GLY A 16 -16.14 1.17 -7.37
CA GLY A 16 -15.57 2.29 -6.62
C GLY A 16 -14.06 2.30 -6.77
N TRP A 17 -13.42 3.34 -6.28
CA TRP A 17 -11.96 3.48 -6.31
C TRP A 17 -11.27 2.24 -5.77
N VAL A 18 -10.23 1.79 -6.45
CA VAL A 18 -9.38 0.69 -5.97
C VAL A 18 -8.33 1.29 -5.05
N THR A 19 -8.51 1.12 -3.76
CA THR A 19 -7.73 1.80 -2.74
C THR A 19 -6.46 1.07 -2.32
N GLN A 20 -6.43 -0.26 -2.49
CA GLN A 20 -5.25 -1.05 -2.19
C GLN A 20 -5.30 -2.39 -2.92
N ILE A 21 -4.12 -2.92 -3.23
CA ILE A 21 -3.93 -4.23 -3.85
C ILE A 21 -2.87 -4.97 -3.02
N ALA A 22 -3.10 -6.27 -2.78
CA ALA A 22 -2.12 -7.16 -2.18
C ALA A 22 -1.92 -8.39 -3.05
N THR A 23 -0.67 -8.79 -3.25
CA THR A 23 -0.32 -9.98 -4.01
C THR A 23 -0.12 -11.16 -3.07
N ASN A 24 -0.49 -12.36 -3.54
CA ASN A 24 -0.42 -13.57 -2.72
C ASN A 24 1.00 -14.16 -2.79
N PRO A 25 1.69 -14.30 -1.65
CA PRO A 25 3.06 -14.83 -1.66
C PRO A 25 3.16 -16.32 -1.98
N LYS A 26 2.05 -17.06 -1.90
CA LYS A 26 2.02 -18.51 -2.15
C LYS A 26 1.32 -18.90 -3.44
N ASP A 27 0.48 -18.02 -3.99
CA ASP A 27 -0.27 -18.29 -5.21
C ASP A 27 -0.08 -17.13 -6.20
N PRO A 28 0.76 -17.29 -7.23
CA PRO A 28 1.01 -16.22 -8.21
C PRO A 28 -0.18 -15.91 -9.11
N ASP A 29 -1.21 -16.75 -9.12
CA ASP A 29 -2.41 -16.57 -9.93
C ASP A 29 -3.53 -15.82 -9.19
N THR A 30 -3.26 -15.35 -7.96
CA THR A 30 -4.27 -14.70 -7.12
C THR A 30 -3.75 -13.37 -6.59
N ILE A 31 -4.61 -12.35 -6.67
CA ILE A 31 -4.43 -11.08 -5.97
C ILE A 31 -5.72 -10.72 -5.24
N ILE A 32 -5.63 -9.80 -4.29
CA ILE A 32 -6.79 -9.24 -3.60
C ILE A 32 -6.76 -7.72 -3.71
N SER A 33 -7.93 -7.11 -3.86
CA SER A 33 -8.07 -5.65 -3.90
C SER A 33 -9.15 -5.16 -2.96
N ALA A 34 -8.96 -3.95 -2.46
CA ALA A 34 -9.91 -3.22 -1.62
C ALA A 34 -10.46 -2.04 -2.40
N SER A 35 -11.71 -1.65 -2.10
CA SER A 35 -12.36 -0.59 -2.86
C SER A 35 -13.32 0.26 -2.01
N ARG A 36 -13.57 1.47 -2.50
CA ARG A 36 -14.65 2.33 -2.00
C ARG A 36 -16.04 1.79 -2.29
N ASP A 37 -16.18 0.72 -3.07
CA ASP A 37 -17.45 -0.01 -3.23
C ASP A 37 -17.82 -0.87 -2.01
N LYS A 38 -17.02 -0.83 -0.93
CA LYS A 38 -17.19 -1.55 0.33
C LYS A 38 -16.88 -3.05 0.24
N THR A 39 -16.26 -3.49 -0.85
CA THR A 39 -15.90 -4.90 -1.06
C THR A 39 -14.41 -5.12 -1.16
N LEU A 40 -14.00 -6.35 -0.84
CA LEU A 40 -12.75 -6.92 -1.30
C LEU A 40 -13.07 -7.84 -2.47
N ILE A 41 -12.18 -7.88 -3.46
CA ILE A 41 -12.28 -8.86 -4.54
C ILE A 41 -11.02 -9.73 -4.53
N VAL A 42 -11.23 -11.04 -4.53
CA VAL A 42 -10.17 -12.02 -4.80
C VAL A 42 -10.23 -12.34 -6.29
N TRP A 43 -9.14 -12.03 -6.99
CA TRP A 43 -9.06 -12.18 -8.45
C TRP A 43 -8.30 -13.45 -8.80
N LYS A 44 -8.77 -14.15 -9.84
CA LYS A 44 -8.03 -15.18 -10.53
C LYS A 44 -7.38 -14.59 -11.76
N LEU A 45 -6.06 -14.70 -11.87
CA LEU A 45 -5.31 -14.18 -13.00
C LEU A 45 -5.22 -15.25 -14.08
N THR A 46 -5.75 -14.94 -15.26
CA THR A 46 -5.72 -15.81 -16.43
C THR A 46 -4.64 -15.40 -17.42
N ARG A 47 -4.18 -14.15 -17.34
CA ARG A 47 -3.16 -13.55 -18.20
C ARG A 47 -3.53 -13.61 -19.67
N ASP A 48 -4.82 -13.50 -19.97
CA ASP A 48 -5.33 -13.54 -21.34
C ASP A 48 -5.03 -12.22 -22.03
N GLU A 49 -4.38 -12.27 -23.19
CA GLU A 49 -3.97 -11.07 -23.93
C GLU A 49 -5.11 -10.38 -24.65
N ASP A 50 -6.16 -11.13 -25.03
CA ASP A 50 -7.22 -10.66 -25.89
C ASP A 50 -8.45 -10.16 -25.14
N THR A 51 -8.55 -10.41 -23.82
CA THR A 51 -9.71 -10.05 -23.01
C THR A 51 -9.31 -9.33 -21.72
N ASN A 52 -9.67 -9.89 -20.57
CA ASN A 52 -9.27 -9.39 -19.27
C ASN A 52 -8.08 -10.18 -18.75
N TYR A 53 -7.20 -9.51 -18.03
CA TYR A 53 -6.05 -10.16 -17.39
C TYR A 53 -6.45 -11.19 -16.34
N GLY A 54 -7.68 -11.12 -15.85
CA GLY A 54 -8.26 -12.03 -14.88
C GLY A 54 -9.73 -11.72 -14.65
N PHE A 55 -10.32 -12.41 -13.67
CA PHE A 55 -11.72 -12.21 -13.33
C PHE A 55 -11.92 -12.25 -11.81
N PRO A 56 -13.00 -11.63 -11.29
CA PRO A 56 -13.36 -11.74 -9.88
C PRO A 56 -13.75 -13.17 -9.53
N GLN A 57 -12.96 -13.82 -8.69
CA GLN A 57 -13.24 -15.17 -8.22
C GLN A 57 -14.19 -15.15 -7.01
N LYS A 58 -13.96 -14.22 -6.08
CA LYS A 58 -14.80 -14.02 -4.90
C LYS A 58 -14.93 -12.53 -4.61
N ARG A 59 -16.12 -12.15 -4.14
CA ARG A 59 -16.37 -10.82 -3.57
C ARG A 59 -16.65 -10.98 -2.08
N LEU A 60 -15.98 -10.19 -1.25
CA LEU A 60 -16.11 -10.29 0.19
C LEU A 60 -16.89 -9.07 0.70
N TYR A 61 -18.02 -9.34 1.34
CA TYR A 61 -18.93 -8.34 1.84
C TYR A 61 -18.92 -8.34 3.37
N GLY A 62 -19.11 -7.18 3.97
CA GLY A 62 -19.20 -7.05 5.42
C GLY A 62 -18.95 -5.62 5.90
N HIS A 63 -17.98 -4.93 5.34
CA HIS A 63 -17.75 -3.53 5.67
C HIS A 63 -18.93 -2.65 5.23
N SER A 64 -19.27 -1.67 6.06
CA SER A 64 -20.40 -0.75 5.81
C SER A 64 -20.00 0.58 5.22
N HIS A 65 -18.71 0.78 4.98
CA HIS A 65 -18.16 2.00 4.38
C HIS A 65 -16.94 1.65 3.51
N PHE A 66 -16.31 2.65 2.89
CA PHE A 66 -15.11 2.49 2.06
C PHE A 66 -14.06 1.63 2.74
N ILE A 67 -13.46 0.70 2.01
CA ILE A 67 -12.31 -0.04 2.49
C ILE A 67 -11.05 0.73 2.05
N SER A 68 -10.19 1.04 3.00
CA SER A 68 -9.01 1.88 2.78
C SER A 68 -7.73 1.11 2.57
N ASP A 69 -7.64 -0.11 3.10
CA ASP A 69 -6.42 -0.91 3.05
C ASP A 69 -6.73 -2.40 3.16
N VAL A 70 -5.85 -3.22 2.58
CA VAL A 70 -5.92 -4.68 2.67
C VAL A 70 -4.51 -5.24 2.62
N VAL A 71 -4.24 -6.24 3.44
CA VAL A 71 -2.98 -7.01 3.45
C VAL A 71 -3.31 -8.50 3.52
N LEU A 72 -2.40 -9.33 3.04
CA LEU A 72 -2.52 -10.80 3.09
C LEU A 72 -1.56 -11.35 4.15
N SER A 73 -1.96 -12.45 4.77
CA SER A 73 -1.07 -13.25 5.60
C SER A 73 0.02 -13.90 4.74
N SER A 74 1.15 -14.25 5.35
CA SER A 74 2.28 -14.82 4.63
C SER A 74 1.99 -16.17 3.99
N ASP A 75 0.99 -16.91 4.50
CA ASP A 75 0.52 -18.16 3.91
C ASP A 75 -0.54 -17.96 2.80
N GLY A 76 -1.01 -16.72 2.61
CA GLY A 76 -2.02 -16.38 1.61
C GLY A 76 -3.44 -16.82 1.95
N ASN A 77 -3.69 -17.36 3.15
CA ASN A 77 -5.00 -17.92 3.51
C ASN A 77 -5.94 -16.90 4.14
N TYR A 78 -5.40 -15.82 4.68
CA TYR A 78 -6.18 -14.78 5.36
C TYR A 78 -5.90 -13.40 4.79
N ALA A 79 -6.91 -12.56 4.77
CA ALA A 79 -6.78 -11.13 4.48
C ALA A 79 -7.18 -10.32 5.70
N LEU A 80 -6.55 -9.18 5.86
CA LEU A 80 -6.88 -8.19 6.87
C LEU A 80 -7.22 -6.88 6.16
N SER A 81 -8.38 -6.31 6.47
CA SER A 81 -8.85 -5.05 5.89
C SER A 81 -9.13 -4.00 6.95
N GLY A 82 -9.01 -2.74 6.56
CA GLY A 82 -9.40 -1.59 7.36
C GLY A 82 -10.38 -0.71 6.59
N SER A 83 -11.34 -0.11 7.30
CA SER A 83 -12.45 0.61 6.67
C SER A 83 -12.79 1.90 7.40
N TRP A 84 -13.42 2.80 6.66
CA TRP A 84 -14.02 4.01 7.19
C TRP A 84 -15.23 3.71 8.11
N ASP A 85 -15.66 2.44 8.20
CA ASP A 85 -16.64 2.01 9.20
C ASP A 85 -16.05 1.88 10.62
N LYS A 86 -14.79 2.28 10.81
CA LYS A 86 -14.04 2.30 12.09
C LYS A 86 -13.51 0.94 12.52
N THR A 87 -13.62 -0.09 11.66
CA THR A 87 -13.26 -1.48 12.01
C THR A 87 -12.15 -2.02 11.12
N LEU A 88 -11.47 -3.03 11.65
CA LEU A 88 -10.71 -3.98 10.84
C LEU A 88 -11.50 -5.28 10.76
N ARG A 89 -11.26 -6.05 9.70
CA ARG A 89 -11.80 -7.40 9.55
C ARG A 89 -10.72 -8.36 9.12
N LEU A 90 -10.70 -9.52 9.77
CA LEU A 90 -9.89 -10.67 9.35
C LEU A 90 -10.82 -11.63 8.60
N TRP A 91 -10.39 -12.01 7.39
CA TRP A 91 -11.18 -12.82 6.47
C TRP A 91 -10.49 -14.17 6.24
N ASP A 92 -11.26 -15.26 6.37
CA ASP A 92 -10.86 -16.57 5.86
C ASP A 92 -11.18 -16.61 4.37
N LEU A 93 -10.16 -16.65 3.52
CA LEU A 93 -10.35 -16.56 2.07
C LEU A 93 -10.95 -17.82 1.47
N ALA A 94 -10.69 -18.99 2.04
CA ALA A 94 -11.29 -20.24 1.59
C ALA A 94 -12.80 -20.25 1.86
N ALA A 95 -13.22 -19.79 3.03
CA ALA A 95 -14.63 -19.70 3.41
C ALA A 95 -15.32 -18.46 2.82
N GLY A 96 -14.56 -17.42 2.46
CA GLY A 96 -15.09 -16.15 1.99
C GLY A 96 -15.83 -15.36 3.06
N LYS A 97 -15.45 -15.49 4.32
CA LYS A 97 -16.17 -14.92 5.48
C LYS A 97 -15.22 -14.20 6.43
N THR A 98 -15.78 -13.20 7.13
CA THR A 98 -15.12 -12.57 8.29
C THR A 98 -15.02 -13.56 9.43
N THR A 99 -13.80 -13.75 9.96
CA THR A 99 -13.56 -14.56 11.17
C THR A 99 -13.47 -13.70 12.42
N ARG A 100 -12.99 -12.47 12.31
CA ARG A 100 -12.84 -11.53 13.43
C ARG A 100 -13.15 -10.11 12.98
N ARG A 101 -13.77 -9.34 13.85
CA ARG A 101 -13.95 -7.89 13.75
C ARG A 101 -13.14 -7.21 14.84
N PHE A 102 -12.43 -6.15 14.49
CA PHE A 102 -11.60 -5.38 15.41
C PHE A 102 -12.28 -4.03 15.63
N GLU A 103 -12.79 -3.83 16.85
CA GLU A 103 -13.58 -2.66 17.22
C GLU A 103 -12.91 -1.96 18.41
N ASP A 104 -12.40 -0.78 18.20
CA ASP A 104 -11.89 0.12 19.25
C ASP A 104 -11.55 1.50 18.70
N HIS A 105 -11.25 1.62 17.41
CA HIS A 105 -11.05 2.93 16.79
C HIS A 105 -12.34 3.74 16.81
N THR A 106 -12.21 5.03 17.06
CA THR A 106 -13.38 5.95 17.16
C THR A 106 -13.65 6.69 15.85
N LYS A 107 -12.77 6.57 14.87
CA LYS A 107 -12.91 7.13 13.53
C LYS A 107 -12.37 6.16 12.49
N ASP A 108 -12.48 6.54 11.22
CA ASP A 108 -12.07 5.77 10.06
C ASP A 108 -10.71 5.11 10.24
N VAL A 109 -10.60 3.83 9.94
CA VAL A 109 -9.32 3.12 9.84
C VAL A 109 -8.77 3.33 8.44
N LEU A 110 -7.55 3.88 8.34
CA LEU A 110 -6.95 4.24 7.07
C LEU A 110 -5.89 3.24 6.61
N SER A 111 -5.27 2.50 7.53
CA SER A 111 -4.17 1.60 7.18
C SER A 111 -4.09 0.44 8.16
N VAL A 112 -3.70 -0.72 7.65
CA VAL A 112 -3.51 -1.95 8.44
C VAL A 112 -2.25 -2.68 7.97
N ALA A 113 -1.63 -3.43 8.87
CA ALA A 113 -0.47 -4.25 8.53
C ALA A 113 -0.36 -5.47 9.44
N PHE A 114 0.21 -6.56 8.89
CA PHE A 114 0.64 -7.73 9.64
C PHE A 114 2.13 -7.67 9.94
N SER A 115 2.52 -8.14 11.11
CA SER A 115 3.92 -8.47 11.37
C SER A 115 4.36 -9.64 10.48
N ALA A 116 5.68 -9.80 10.33
CA ALA A 116 6.24 -10.84 9.45
C ALA A 116 5.84 -12.26 9.87
N ASP A 117 5.61 -12.49 11.18
CA ASP A 117 5.12 -13.78 11.71
C ASP A 117 3.60 -13.89 11.75
N ASN A 118 2.85 -12.88 11.27
CA ASN A 118 1.40 -12.78 11.27
C ASN A 118 0.73 -12.82 12.66
N ARG A 119 1.49 -12.67 13.74
CA ARG A 119 0.95 -12.72 15.12
C ARG A 119 0.49 -11.37 15.62
N GLN A 120 1.04 -10.30 15.08
CA GLN A 120 0.72 -8.93 15.47
C GLN A 120 0.10 -8.18 14.32
N ILE A 121 -0.85 -7.33 14.64
CA ILE A 121 -1.56 -6.47 13.71
C ILE A 121 -1.40 -5.04 14.20
N VAL A 122 -1.20 -4.11 13.27
CA VAL A 122 -1.17 -2.68 13.55
C VAL A 122 -2.18 -1.98 12.66
N SER A 123 -2.81 -0.95 13.21
CA SER A 123 -3.73 -0.09 12.46
C SER A 123 -3.48 1.38 12.74
N GLY A 124 -3.74 2.21 11.75
CA GLY A 124 -3.70 3.67 11.84
C GLY A 124 -5.05 4.26 11.46
N SER A 125 -5.46 5.34 12.13
CA SER A 125 -6.80 5.87 12.02
C SER A 125 -6.85 7.40 11.99
N ARG A 126 -7.97 7.94 11.50
CA ARG A 126 -8.31 9.36 11.64
C ARG A 126 -8.49 9.79 13.09
N ASP A 127 -8.63 8.86 14.03
CA ASP A 127 -8.66 9.17 15.46
C ASP A 127 -7.29 9.57 16.03
N LYS A 128 -6.25 9.65 15.18
CA LYS A 128 -4.87 10.04 15.51
C LYS A 128 -4.09 8.96 16.26
N THR A 129 -4.64 7.77 16.41
CA THR A 129 -4.00 6.68 17.14
C THR A 129 -3.48 5.60 16.23
N ILE A 130 -2.46 4.90 16.72
CA ILE A 130 -1.98 3.62 16.21
C ILE A 130 -2.35 2.58 17.24
N LYS A 131 -3.00 1.49 16.81
CA LYS A 131 -3.36 0.40 17.71
C LYS A 131 -2.64 -0.89 17.33
N LEU A 132 -2.20 -1.62 18.34
CA LEU A 132 -1.62 -2.95 18.20
C LEU A 132 -2.64 -3.97 18.69
N TRP A 133 -2.82 -5.02 17.88
CA TRP A 133 -3.82 -6.05 18.12
C TRP A 133 -3.18 -7.44 18.01
N ASN A 134 -3.76 -8.41 18.72
CA ASN A 134 -3.51 -9.82 18.43
C ASN A 134 -4.50 -10.35 17.37
N THR A 135 -4.32 -11.59 16.96
CA THR A 135 -5.19 -12.21 15.93
C THR A 135 -6.57 -12.63 16.45
N LEU A 136 -6.82 -12.50 17.75
CA LEU A 136 -8.13 -12.69 18.36
C LEU A 136 -8.96 -11.39 18.40
N ALA A 137 -8.49 -10.34 17.75
CA ALA A 137 -9.11 -9.02 17.70
C ALA A 137 -9.12 -8.27 19.05
N GLU A 138 -8.17 -8.59 19.93
CA GLU A 138 -7.97 -7.87 21.17
C GLU A 138 -6.97 -6.73 20.96
N CYS A 139 -7.35 -5.49 21.33
CA CYS A 139 -6.43 -4.36 21.33
C CYS A 139 -5.46 -4.49 22.50
N LYS A 140 -4.17 -4.64 22.19
CA LYS A 140 -3.11 -4.83 23.19
C LYS A 140 -2.46 -3.54 23.60
N PHE A 141 -2.42 -2.55 22.72
CA PHE A 141 -1.82 -1.26 23.03
C PHE A 141 -2.36 -0.18 22.09
N THR A 142 -2.57 1.02 22.64
CA THR A 142 -2.90 2.21 21.86
C THR A 142 -1.78 3.22 22.03
N ILE A 143 -1.16 3.62 20.92
CA ILE A 143 -0.09 4.62 20.92
C ILE A 143 -0.74 6.00 20.85
N GLN A 144 -0.59 6.77 21.92
CA GLN A 144 -1.01 8.17 22.03
C GLN A 144 0.13 9.09 22.47
N GLU A 145 0.99 8.61 23.39
CA GLU A 145 2.16 9.36 23.84
C GLU A 145 3.15 9.50 22.68
N ASP A 146 3.60 10.72 22.45
CA ASP A 146 4.46 11.11 21.30
C ASP A 146 3.86 10.75 19.94
N GLY A 147 2.55 10.52 19.90
CA GLY A 147 1.83 10.08 18.72
C GLY A 147 1.57 11.20 17.72
N HIS A 148 0.93 10.81 16.63
CA HIS A 148 0.51 11.75 15.60
C HIS A 148 -0.53 12.75 16.15
N THR A 149 -0.44 13.98 15.69
CA THR A 149 -1.37 15.06 16.10
C THR A 149 -2.49 15.26 15.08
N ASP A 150 -2.52 14.44 14.04
CA ASP A 150 -3.54 14.43 13.00
C ASP A 150 -3.76 13.00 12.53
N TRP A 151 -4.52 12.78 11.45
CA TRP A 151 -4.82 11.46 10.89
C TRP A 151 -3.54 10.64 10.68
N VAL A 152 -3.59 9.38 11.09
CA VAL A 152 -2.55 8.40 10.77
C VAL A 152 -2.94 7.74 9.44
N SER A 153 -2.28 8.13 8.37
CA SER A 153 -2.65 7.72 7.02
C SER A 153 -2.07 6.37 6.59
N CYS A 154 -0.93 5.99 7.14
CA CYS A 154 -0.29 4.72 6.77
C CYS A 154 0.57 4.18 7.92
N VAL A 155 0.51 2.87 8.12
CA VAL A 155 1.35 2.13 9.06
C VAL A 155 1.91 0.89 8.36
N ARG A 156 3.18 0.58 8.59
CA ARG A 156 3.85 -0.58 8.00
C ARG A 156 4.82 -1.21 8.99
N PHE A 157 4.88 -2.53 8.99
CA PHE A 157 5.92 -3.25 9.73
C PHE A 157 7.22 -3.26 8.92
N SER A 158 8.34 -3.19 9.62
CA SER A 158 9.62 -3.57 9.03
C SER A 158 9.65 -5.09 8.83
N PRO A 159 10.24 -5.57 7.73
CA PRO A 159 10.39 -7.02 7.51
C PRO A 159 11.42 -7.68 8.44
N ASN A 160 12.13 -6.91 9.25
CA ASN A 160 13.20 -7.42 10.11
C ASN A 160 12.62 -8.09 11.36
N HIS A 161 12.99 -9.37 11.61
CA HIS A 161 12.50 -10.15 12.74
C HIS A 161 13.26 -9.91 14.04
N SER A 162 14.53 -9.53 13.98
CA SER A 162 15.39 -9.41 15.16
C SER A 162 15.13 -8.15 15.98
N ASN A 163 14.62 -7.11 15.33
CA ASN A 163 14.31 -5.83 15.97
C ASN A 163 13.05 -5.24 15.35
N PRO A 164 11.86 -5.73 15.77
CA PRO A 164 10.61 -5.33 15.13
C PRO A 164 10.31 -3.86 15.38
N ILE A 165 10.14 -3.14 14.28
CA ILE A 165 9.71 -1.75 14.29
C ILE A 165 8.49 -1.59 13.38
N ILE A 166 7.71 -0.56 13.63
CA ILE A 166 6.70 -0.05 12.71
C ILE A 166 7.06 1.37 12.30
N VAL A 167 6.67 1.70 11.09
CA VAL A 167 6.80 3.05 10.54
C VAL A 167 5.40 3.56 10.26
N SER A 168 5.13 4.79 10.66
CA SER A 168 3.85 5.44 10.44
C SER A 168 4.05 6.82 9.84
N CYS A 169 3.04 7.30 9.12
CA CYS A 169 3.00 8.67 8.65
C CYS A 169 1.59 9.24 8.82
N GLY A 170 1.49 10.55 8.81
CA GLY A 170 0.20 11.18 9.04
C GLY A 170 0.06 12.55 8.39
N TRP A 171 -1.13 13.11 8.58
CA TRP A 171 -1.46 14.44 8.09
C TRP A 171 -0.79 15.56 8.90
N ASP A 172 -0.18 15.21 10.03
CA ASP A 172 0.71 16.10 10.78
C ASP A 172 2.08 16.33 10.11
N ARG A 173 2.30 15.76 8.90
CA ARG A 173 3.50 15.90 8.06
C ARG A 173 4.72 15.17 8.60
N THR A 174 4.55 14.25 9.55
CA THR A 174 5.66 13.53 10.17
C THR A 174 5.67 12.07 9.79
N VAL A 175 6.88 11.50 9.76
CA VAL A 175 7.13 10.07 9.69
C VAL A 175 7.69 9.65 11.05
N LYS A 176 7.08 8.65 11.66
CA LYS A 176 7.48 8.18 12.99
C LYS A 176 7.89 6.72 12.92
N VAL A 177 8.97 6.39 13.61
CA VAL A 177 9.49 5.02 13.72
C VAL A 177 9.34 4.59 15.18
N TRP A 178 8.68 3.44 15.39
CA TRP A 178 8.32 2.95 16.71
C TRP A 178 9.00 1.63 16.99
N ASN A 179 9.54 1.51 18.20
CA ASN A 179 10.08 0.25 18.72
C ASN A 179 8.92 -0.57 19.29
N LEU A 180 8.69 -1.79 18.78
CA LEU A 180 7.58 -2.63 19.22
C LEU A 180 7.83 -3.30 20.57
N ALA A 181 9.07 -3.45 21.00
CA ALA A 181 9.36 -4.07 22.29
C ALA A 181 8.76 -3.28 23.47
N ASN A 182 8.70 -1.97 23.35
CA ASN A 182 8.19 -1.07 24.40
C ASN A 182 7.12 -0.09 23.91
N CYS A 183 6.73 -0.15 22.63
CA CYS A 183 5.77 0.76 21.97
C CYS A 183 6.16 2.24 22.08
N LYS A 184 7.46 2.54 22.11
CA LYS A 184 7.99 3.90 22.23
C LYS A 184 8.54 4.42 20.91
N LEU A 185 8.45 5.74 20.76
CA LEU A 185 8.99 6.45 19.62
C LEU A 185 10.51 6.30 19.57
N LYS A 186 11.01 5.80 18.44
CA LYS A 186 12.46 5.68 18.18
C LYS A 186 12.98 6.89 17.42
N ASN A 187 12.28 7.30 16.34
CA ASN A 187 12.63 8.44 15.51
C ASN A 187 11.38 9.20 15.09
N ASN A 188 11.53 10.51 14.94
CA ASN A 188 10.50 11.39 14.43
C ASN A 188 11.10 12.23 13.30
N HIS A 189 10.68 11.96 12.07
CA HIS A 189 11.26 12.59 10.89
C HIS A 189 10.40 13.76 10.43
N HIS A 190 11.03 14.93 10.37
CA HIS A 190 10.46 16.14 9.81
C HIS A 190 11.14 16.46 8.47
N GLY A 191 10.42 17.07 7.55
CA GLY A 191 10.97 17.46 6.24
C GLY A 191 9.92 17.65 5.17
N HIS A 192 8.73 17.07 5.37
CA HIS A 192 7.62 17.29 4.45
C HIS A 192 6.88 18.61 4.73
N ASN A 193 6.41 19.25 3.65
CA ASN A 193 5.69 20.51 3.70
C ASN A 193 4.18 20.33 3.48
N GLY A 194 3.68 19.13 3.52
CA GLY A 194 2.27 18.80 3.37
C GLY A 194 1.91 17.48 4.02
N TYR A 195 0.62 17.17 4.09
CA TYR A 195 0.16 15.91 4.67
C TYR A 195 0.72 14.72 3.90
N LEU A 196 0.93 13.61 4.61
CA LEU A 196 1.44 12.37 4.06
C LEU A 196 0.31 11.37 3.84
N ASN A 197 0.36 10.67 2.72
CA ASN A 197 -0.60 9.62 2.36
C ASN A 197 -0.03 8.22 2.55
N THR A 198 1.29 8.07 2.44
CA THR A 198 1.90 6.75 2.31
C THR A 198 3.31 6.73 2.86
N VAL A 199 3.67 5.61 3.44
CA VAL A 199 5.02 5.25 3.85
C VAL A 199 5.24 3.79 3.53
N THR A 200 6.44 3.41 3.11
CA THR A 200 6.79 2.02 2.85
C THR A 200 8.21 1.74 3.31
N VAL A 201 8.49 0.48 3.62
CA VAL A 201 9.80 0.02 4.09
C VAL A 201 10.43 -0.86 3.01
N SER A 202 11.72 -0.71 2.77
CA SER A 202 12.44 -1.53 1.80
C SER A 202 12.45 -3.01 2.20
N PRO A 203 12.58 -3.94 1.23
CA PRO A 203 12.58 -5.38 1.54
C PRO A 203 13.66 -5.83 2.53
N ASP A 204 14.80 -5.15 2.55
CA ASP A 204 15.91 -5.43 3.49
C ASP A 204 15.76 -4.73 4.85
N GLY A 205 14.73 -3.89 5.02
CA GLY A 205 14.48 -3.17 6.26
C GLY A 205 15.41 -1.98 6.53
N SER A 206 16.27 -1.60 5.59
CA SER A 206 17.26 -0.53 5.80
C SER A 206 16.71 0.88 5.54
N LEU A 207 15.71 0.99 4.67
CA LEU A 207 15.16 2.26 4.21
C LEU A 207 13.65 2.33 4.43
N CYS A 208 13.15 3.54 4.65
CA CYS A 208 11.74 3.83 4.39
C CYS A 208 11.61 5.04 3.49
N THR A 209 10.49 5.12 2.80
CA THR A 209 10.15 6.27 1.96
C THR A 209 8.75 6.74 2.26
N SER A 210 8.54 8.05 2.16
CA SER A 210 7.28 8.73 2.50
C SER A 210 6.92 9.73 1.43
N GLY A 211 5.62 9.97 1.26
CA GLY A 211 5.14 10.92 0.26
C GLY A 211 3.69 11.34 0.48
N GLY A 212 3.34 12.47 -0.11
CA GLY A 212 2.00 13.03 -0.02
C GLY A 212 1.83 14.33 -0.79
N LYS A 213 1.25 15.32 -0.14
CA LYS A 213 0.80 16.58 -0.76
C LYS A 213 1.92 17.42 -1.36
N ASP A 214 3.12 17.41 -0.78
CA ASP A 214 4.24 18.22 -1.27
C ASP A 214 4.90 17.65 -2.53
N SER A 215 4.44 16.51 -3.03
CA SER A 215 4.92 15.86 -4.25
C SER A 215 6.35 15.33 -4.17
N LYS A 216 6.92 15.27 -2.98
CA LYS A 216 8.28 14.78 -2.75
C LYS A 216 8.26 13.41 -2.10
N ALA A 217 9.00 12.46 -2.66
CA ALA A 217 9.30 11.20 -1.99
C ALA A 217 10.63 11.36 -1.25
N LEU A 218 10.57 11.28 0.08
CA LEU A 218 11.75 11.37 0.91
C LEU A 218 12.18 9.97 1.34
N LEU A 219 13.48 9.70 1.19
CA LEU A 219 14.08 8.43 1.59
C LEU A 219 14.84 8.63 2.90
N TRP A 220 14.54 7.77 3.87
CA TRP A 220 15.09 7.82 5.21
C TRP A 220 15.87 6.55 5.52
N ASP A 221 17.05 6.72 6.12
CA ASP A 221 17.82 5.60 6.66
C ASP A 221 17.21 5.20 8.01
N LEU A 222 16.76 3.95 8.13
CA LEU A 222 16.13 3.47 9.36
C LEU A 222 17.13 3.16 10.47
N ASN A 223 18.43 3.05 10.17
CA ASN A 223 19.45 2.79 11.17
C ASN A 223 19.91 4.07 11.87
N ASP A 224 20.19 5.13 11.13
CA ASP A 224 20.70 6.39 11.69
C ASP A 224 19.70 7.54 11.70
N GLY A 225 18.53 7.35 11.08
CA GLY A 225 17.45 8.35 11.08
C GLY A 225 17.67 9.51 10.14
N LYS A 226 18.60 9.44 9.20
CA LYS A 226 18.90 10.55 8.31
C LYS A 226 18.05 10.51 7.03
N ASN A 227 17.71 11.70 6.54
CA ASN A 227 17.22 11.85 5.18
C ASN A 227 18.38 11.62 4.21
N LEU A 228 18.24 10.64 3.32
CA LEU A 228 19.28 10.29 2.36
C LEU A 228 19.19 11.17 1.11
N TYR A 229 18.00 11.27 0.53
CA TYR A 229 17.74 12.12 -0.63
C TYR A 229 16.24 12.27 -0.88
N THR A 230 15.91 13.19 -1.79
CA THR A 230 14.55 13.56 -2.14
C THR A 230 14.33 13.32 -3.63
N LEU A 231 13.23 12.67 -3.97
CA LEU A 231 12.78 12.48 -5.35
C LEU A 231 11.58 13.38 -5.61
N GLU A 232 11.67 14.23 -6.63
CA GLU A 232 10.66 15.23 -6.91
C GLU A 232 9.68 14.79 -8.00
N HIS A 233 8.42 15.15 -7.81
CA HIS A 233 7.31 14.89 -8.71
C HIS A 233 6.48 16.16 -8.86
N ASN A 234 5.53 16.15 -9.79
CA ASN A 234 4.71 17.34 -10.09
C ASN A 234 3.25 17.19 -9.68
N ASP A 235 2.93 16.19 -8.86
CA ASP A 235 1.59 15.98 -8.35
C ASP A 235 1.63 15.23 -7.00
N ILE A 236 0.50 15.16 -6.32
CA ILE A 236 0.34 14.50 -5.03
C ILE A 236 0.75 13.03 -5.14
N ILE A 237 1.58 12.57 -4.22
CA ILE A 237 1.94 11.16 -4.11
C ILE A 237 0.84 10.43 -3.35
N ASN A 238 0.30 9.36 -3.96
CA ASN A 238 -0.77 8.55 -3.40
C ASN A 238 -0.28 7.19 -2.89
N ALA A 239 0.76 6.62 -3.51
CA ALA A 239 1.28 5.31 -3.15
C ALA A 239 2.78 5.20 -3.45
N LEU A 240 3.46 4.37 -2.68
CA LEU A 240 4.87 4.05 -2.82
C LEU A 240 5.04 2.54 -2.67
N CYS A 241 5.91 1.95 -3.46
CA CYS A 241 6.17 0.52 -3.40
C CYS A 241 7.60 0.21 -3.86
N PHE A 242 8.35 -0.53 -3.04
CA PHE A 242 9.65 -1.06 -3.47
C PHE A 242 9.46 -2.33 -4.29
N SER A 243 10.28 -2.49 -5.33
CA SER A 243 10.39 -3.78 -6.01
C SER A 243 10.96 -4.84 -5.06
N PRO A 244 10.48 -6.09 -5.13
CA PRO A 244 10.98 -7.14 -4.24
C PRO A 244 12.37 -7.66 -4.62
N ASN A 245 12.83 -7.45 -5.86
CA ASN A 245 14.08 -8.03 -6.36
C ASN A 245 14.99 -7.06 -7.14
N ARG A 246 14.51 -5.86 -7.46
CA ARG A 246 15.32 -4.80 -8.05
C ARG A 246 15.42 -3.64 -7.09
N TYR A 247 16.50 -2.85 -7.18
CA TYR A 247 16.64 -1.65 -6.36
C TYR A 247 15.85 -0.49 -6.95
N TRP A 248 14.55 -0.71 -7.08
CA TRP A 248 13.58 0.24 -7.65
C TRP A 248 12.57 0.69 -6.62
N LEU A 249 12.21 1.96 -6.71
CA LEU A 249 11.07 2.55 -6.01
C LEU A 249 10.03 2.98 -7.02
N CYS A 250 8.81 2.51 -6.86
CA CYS A 250 7.66 2.94 -7.65
C CYS A 250 6.86 3.99 -6.91
N VAL A 251 6.61 5.12 -7.54
CA VAL A 251 5.89 6.26 -6.98
C VAL A 251 4.64 6.53 -7.83
N ALA A 252 3.46 6.36 -7.23
CA ALA A 252 2.20 6.78 -7.84
C ALA A 252 1.92 8.24 -7.47
N TYR A 253 1.89 9.12 -8.46
CA TYR A 253 1.61 10.54 -8.27
C TYR A 253 0.62 11.01 -9.33
N GLY A 254 -0.50 11.59 -8.89
CA GLY A 254 -1.60 11.91 -9.80
C GLY A 254 -2.02 10.67 -10.60
N PRO A 255 -2.15 10.77 -11.92
CA PRO A 255 -2.48 9.62 -12.78
C PRO A 255 -1.26 8.76 -13.15
N SER A 256 -0.06 9.15 -12.78
CA SER A 256 1.20 8.60 -13.28
C SER A 256 1.89 7.70 -12.27
N ILE A 257 2.72 6.80 -12.76
CA ILE A 257 3.62 5.98 -11.95
C ILE A 257 5.04 6.23 -12.48
N LYS A 258 5.94 6.65 -11.61
CA LYS A 258 7.35 6.79 -11.94
C LYS A 258 8.15 5.71 -11.24
N ILE A 259 8.97 5.01 -12.01
CA ILE A 259 9.84 3.95 -11.48
C ILE A 259 11.26 4.50 -11.44
N TRP A 260 11.80 4.59 -10.24
CA TRP A 260 13.14 5.09 -9.98
C TRP A 260 14.11 3.94 -9.75
N ASP A 261 15.24 3.99 -10.41
CA ASP A 261 16.42 3.20 -10.05
C ASP A 261 17.16 3.94 -8.94
N LEU A 262 17.17 3.38 -7.73
CA LEU A 262 17.76 4.04 -6.58
C LEU A 262 19.30 4.00 -6.58
N ALA A 263 19.91 3.09 -7.33
CA ALA A 263 21.37 3.01 -7.41
C ALA A 263 21.95 4.21 -8.14
N CYS A 264 21.32 4.63 -9.25
CA CYS A 264 21.79 5.76 -10.07
C CYS A 264 20.90 7.01 -9.94
N LYS A 265 19.79 6.95 -9.19
CA LYS A 265 18.82 8.03 -9.00
C LYS A 265 18.20 8.51 -10.31
N LYS A 266 17.99 7.60 -11.24
CA LYS A 266 17.39 7.88 -12.56
C LYS A 266 16.06 7.19 -12.71
N THR A 267 15.22 7.77 -13.57
CA THR A 267 13.94 7.18 -13.94
C THR A 267 14.16 6.00 -14.88
N VAL A 268 13.61 4.83 -14.52
CA VAL A 268 13.56 3.66 -15.39
C VAL A 268 12.46 3.82 -16.42
N GLU A 269 11.27 4.17 -15.94
CA GLU A 269 10.06 4.28 -16.76
C GLU A 269 9.06 5.22 -16.10
N GLU A 270 8.22 5.85 -16.90
CA GLU A 270 7.06 6.61 -16.45
C GLU A 270 5.81 6.02 -17.11
N LEU A 271 4.88 5.54 -16.29
CA LEU A 271 3.68 4.85 -16.75
C LEU A 271 2.47 5.76 -16.60
N ARG A 272 1.71 5.91 -17.68
CA ARG A 272 0.45 6.66 -17.68
C ARG A 272 -0.65 5.81 -18.29
N PRO A 273 -1.88 5.86 -17.74
CA PRO A 273 -2.98 5.16 -18.36
C PRO A 273 -3.33 5.83 -19.70
N ASP A 274 -3.52 5.00 -20.73
CA ASP A 274 -4.05 5.47 -22.01
C ASP A 274 -5.51 5.82 -21.86
N ILE A 275 -5.81 7.12 -21.79
CA ILE A 275 -7.16 7.62 -21.71
C ILE A 275 -7.45 8.41 -22.97
N VAL A 276 -8.47 7.99 -23.68
CA VAL A 276 -9.11 8.83 -24.71
C VAL A 276 -9.87 9.91 -23.96
N SER A 277 -9.18 10.97 -23.51
CA SER A 277 -9.85 12.07 -22.86
C SER A 277 -10.12 13.18 -23.86
N ASN A 278 -11.25 13.83 -23.70
CA ASN A 278 -11.60 15.06 -24.42
C ASN A 278 -10.79 16.27 -23.90
N GLY A 279 -9.53 16.06 -23.50
CA GLY A 279 -8.56 17.12 -23.25
C GLY A 279 -8.55 17.77 -21.87
N SER A 280 -9.34 17.31 -20.90
CA SER A 280 -9.36 17.86 -19.55
C SER A 280 -8.49 17.03 -18.59
N LYS A 281 -7.53 17.67 -17.90
CA LYS A 281 -6.74 17.04 -16.83
C LYS A 281 -7.62 16.55 -15.66
N ALA A 282 -8.81 17.12 -15.50
CA ALA A 282 -9.74 16.78 -14.42
C ALA A 282 -10.37 15.40 -14.58
N ASP A 283 -10.33 14.82 -15.78
CA ASP A 283 -10.96 13.52 -16.08
C ASP A 283 -9.98 12.35 -16.08
N GLN A 284 -8.71 12.57 -15.76
CA GLN A 284 -7.72 11.50 -15.68
C GLN A 284 -7.84 10.76 -14.35
N PRO A 285 -7.88 9.40 -14.36
CA PRO A 285 -7.93 8.64 -13.12
C PRO A 285 -6.65 8.79 -12.33
N GLN A 286 -6.80 8.88 -11.02
CA GLN A 286 -5.68 8.89 -10.08
C GLN A 286 -5.20 7.47 -9.84
N CYS A 287 -3.89 7.26 -9.83
CA CYS A 287 -3.30 6.01 -9.37
C CYS A 287 -3.21 6.06 -7.84
N LEU A 288 -3.91 5.14 -7.17
CA LEU A 288 -4.11 5.17 -5.72
C LEU A 288 -3.35 4.07 -5.00
N SER A 289 -2.96 3.00 -5.68
CA SER A 289 -2.36 1.84 -5.05
C SER A 289 -1.42 1.11 -6.00
N LEU A 290 -0.39 0.50 -5.45
CA LEU A 290 0.65 -0.24 -6.18
C LEU A 290 0.98 -1.53 -5.46
N ALA A 291 1.18 -2.61 -6.20
CA ALA A 291 1.69 -3.85 -5.65
C ALA A 291 2.46 -4.64 -6.71
N TRP A 292 3.65 -5.11 -6.36
CA TRP A 292 4.43 -6.02 -7.20
C TRP A 292 4.03 -7.47 -6.97
N SER A 293 4.04 -8.27 -8.03
CA SER A 293 4.06 -9.72 -7.89
C SER A 293 5.33 -10.16 -7.14
N THR A 294 5.27 -11.33 -6.51
CA THR A 294 6.38 -11.84 -5.69
C THR A 294 7.69 -12.01 -6.48
N ASP A 295 7.57 -12.34 -7.78
CA ASP A 295 8.72 -12.47 -8.69
C ASP A 295 9.24 -11.13 -9.22
N GLY A 296 8.58 -10.03 -8.93
CA GLY A 296 8.97 -8.70 -9.36
C GLY A 296 8.83 -8.44 -10.87
N GLN A 297 8.03 -9.24 -11.58
CA GLN A 297 7.84 -9.10 -13.02
C GLN A 297 6.57 -8.32 -13.39
N THR A 298 5.59 -8.25 -12.48
CA THR A 298 4.29 -7.66 -12.75
C THR A 298 3.94 -6.64 -11.68
N LEU A 299 3.58 -5.43 -12.11
CA LEU A 299 3.13 -4.34 -11.25
C LEU A 299 1.62 -4.17 -11.43
N PHE A 300 0.88 -4.30 -10.35
CA PHE A 300 -0.55 -4.03 -10.30
C PHE A 300 -0.79 -2.63 -9.75
N ALA A 301 -1.63 -1.87 -10.43
CA ALA A 301 -1.96 -0.50 -10.04
C ALA A 301 -3.47 -0.30 -9.99
N GLY A 302 -3.96 0.25 -8.89
CA GLY A 302 -5.37 0.55 -8.67
C GLY A 302 -5.67 2.03 -8.89
N TYR A 303 -6.82 2.31 -9.50
CA TYR A 303 -7.16 3.66 -9.96
C TYR A 303 -8.53 4.12 -9.49
N SER A 304 -8.74 5.45 -9.53
CA SER A 304 -10.01 6.09 -9.19
C SER A 304 -11.11 5.90 -10.23
N ASP A 305 -10.81 5.30 -11.39
CA ASP A 305 -11.81 4.87 -12.39
C ASP A 305 -12.27 3.43 -12.18
N ASN A 306 -12.06 2.87 -10.98
CA ASN A 306 -12.49 1.54 -10.56
C ASN A 306 -11.72 0.38 -11.22
N THR A 307 -10.65 0.68 -11.91
CA THR A 307 -9.88 -0.26 -12.73
C THR A 307 -8.56 -0.62 -12.06
N ILE A 308 -8.14 -1.86 -12.18
CA ILE A 308 -6.77 -2.28 -11.94
C ILE A 308 -6.07 -2.40 -13.29
N ARG A 309 -4.94 -1.72 -13.46
CA ARG A 309 -4.08 -1.86 -14.64
C ARG A 309 -2.86 -2.70 -14.28
N VAL A 310 -2.48 -3.56 -15.22
CA VAL A 310 -1.42 -4.54 -15.03
C VAL A 310 -0.28 -4.21 -15.97
N TRP A 311 0.88 -3.91 -15.40
CA TRP A 311 2.09 -3.56 -16.10
C TRP A 311 3.12 -4.67 -15.96
N GLN A 312 3.81 -5.04 -17.01
CA GLN A 312 4.79 -6.12 -16.98
C GLN A 312 6.15 -5.63 -17.44
N VAL A 313 7.18 -6.08 -16.72
CA VAL A 313 8.57 -5.81 -17.07
C VAL A 313 8.90 -6.59 -18.34
N SER A 314 9.50 -5.90 -19.31
CA SER A 314 10.00 -6.48 -20.54
C SER A 314 11.42 -5.98 -20.81
N VAL A 315 12.20 -6.76 -21.55
CA VAL A 315 13.54 -6.38 -21.97
C VAL A 315 13.46 -5.92 -23.42
N SER A 316 13.82 -4.65 -23.68
CA SER A 316 13.90 -4.16 -25.04
C SER A 316 15.15 -4.70 -25.71
N ALA A 317 14.98 -5.40 -26.83
CA ALA A 317 16.06 -5.71 -27.74
C ALA A 317 16.42 -4.43 -28.51
N HIS A 318 17.67 -4.01 -28.42
CA HIS A 318 18.23 -2.96 -29.28
C HIS A 318 18.81 -3.59 -30.52
#